data_2cead1ed665065934c4f18cf3c37e6f6
#
_entry.id   2cead1ed665065934c4f18cf3c37e6f6
#
_cell.length_a   1.000
_cell.length_b   1.000
_cell.length_c   1.000
_cell.angle_alpha   90.00
_cell.angle_beta   90.00
_cell.angle_gamma   90.00
#
_symmetry.space_group_name_H-M   'P 1'
#
loop_
_entity.id
_entity.type
_entity.pdbx_description
1 polymer ?
#
loop_
_entity_poly.entity_id
_entity_poly.type
_entity_poly.pdbx_seq_one_letter_code
_entity_poly.pdbx_strand_id
1 'polypeptide(L)'
;MTDKLYLDADRLLNDSFRLADQVYRSGFEPTFIMALWRGGAPIGLAVQEYFAYREIETDHILVRTSYYHGIDNQSREVQIYGLNYLVKNLQAEDRVLIVDDVYDTGRTIISIIESMQDRLKLNMPQQVRVAVP
;
A
#
# COMPACT_ATOMS: atom_id res chain seq x y z
N MET A 1 12.14 -33.89 -0.39
CA MET A 1 11.26 -33.04 -1.21
C MET A 1 10.58 -32.04 -0.30
N THR A 2 10.75 -30.76 -0.57
CA THR A 2 10.09 -29.73 0.23
C THR A 2 8.67 -29.53 -0.28
N ASP A 3 7.73 -29.62 0.63
CA ASP A 3 6.35 -29.28 0.29
C ASP A 3 6.26 -27.79 0.05
N LYS A 4 5.87 -27.42 -1.19
CA LYS A 4 5.63 -26.03 -1.54
C LYS A 4 4.15 -25.73 -1.37
N LEU A 5 3.86 -24.70 -0.60
CA LEU A 5 2.52 -24.20 -0.49
C LEU A 5 2.27 -23.22 -1.65
N TYR A 6 1.38 -23.61 -2.56
CA TYR A 6 0.99 -22.73 -3.65
C TYR A 6 -0.27 -21.98 -3.26
N LEU A 7 -0.25 -20.67 -3.41
CA LEU A 7 -1.44 -19.87 -3.23
C LEU A 7 -2.30 -20.02 -4.48
N ASP A 8 -3.52 -20.50 -4.29
CA ASP A 8 -4.54 -20.51 -5.31
C ASP A 8 -4.99 -19.08 -5.59
N ALA A 9 -5.13 -18.72 -6.85
CA ALA A 9 -5.57 -17.39 -7.27
C ALA A 9 -6.97 -17.06 -6.72
N ASP A 10 -7.88 -18.03 -6.72
CA ASP A 10 -9.21 -17.84 -6.17
C ASP A 10 -9.17 -17.61 -4.67
N ARG A 11 -8.30 -18.31 -3.97
CA ARG A 11 -8.13 -18.15 -2.53
C ARG A 11 -7.56 -16.78 -2.19
N LEU A 12 -6.56 -16.34 -2.95
CA LEU A 12 -6.00 -15.00 -2.77
C LEU A 12 -7.06 -13.93 -3.00
N LEU A 13 -7.87 -14.07 -4.02
CA LEU A 13 -8.94 -13.13 -4.32
C LEU A 13 -9.97 -13.08 -3.19
N ASN A 14 -10.39 -14.24 -2.70
CA ASN A 14 -11.33 -14.33 -1.59
C ASN A 14 -10.78 -13.73 -0.32
N ASP A 15 -9.51 -14.00 -0.01
CA ASP A 15 -8.84 -13.44 1.16
C ASP A 15 -8.71 -11.93 1.05
N SER A 16 -8.48 -11.42 -0.16
CA SER A 16 -8.38 -9.98 -0.40
C SER A 16 -9.72 -9.28 -0.21
N PHE A 17 -10.82 -9.89 -0.63
CA PHE A 17 -12.15 -9.35 -0.37
C PHE A 17 -12.50 -9.40 1.12
N ARG A 18 -12.12 -10.46 1.83
CA ARG A 18 -12.29 -10.53 3.29
C ARG A 18 -11.50 -9.45 3.99
N LEU A 19 -10.28 -9.19 3.55
CA LEU A 19 -9.46 -8.11 4.09
C LEU A 19 -10.14 -6.76 3.93
N ALA A 20 -10.66 -6.48 2.73
CA ALA A 20 -11.37 -5.24 2.46
C ALA A 20 -12.62 -5.12 3.33
N ASP A 21 -13.36 -6.21 3.51
CA ASP A 21 -14.55 -6.24 4.36
C ASP A 21 -14.17 -5.95 5.82
N GLN A 22 -13.08 -6.51 6.31
CA GLN A 22 -12.59 -6.24 7.66
C GLN A 22 -12.23 -4.76 7.84
N VAL A 23 -11.57 -4.16 6.86
CA VAL A 23 -11.24 -2.74 6.90
C VAL A 23 -12.53 -1.91 6.95
N TYR A 24 -13.48 -2.22 6.09
CA TYR A 24 -14.76 -1.53 6.05
C TYR A 24 -15.51 -1.64 7.39
N ARG A 25 -15.58 -2.85 7.95
CA ARG A 25 -16.26 -3.08 9.22
C ARG A 25 -15.57 -2.42 10.41
N SER A 26 -14.29 -2.13 10.31
CA SER A 26 -13.56 -1.39 11.35
C SER A 26 -13.95 0.08 11.40
N GLY A 27 -14.71 0.57 10.43
CA GLY A 27 -15.10 1.97 10.33
C GLY A 27 -14.11 2.82 9.54
N PHE A 28 -13.05 2.21 8.98
CA PHE A 28 -12.08 2.95 8.18
C PHE A 28 -12.52 2.98 6.72
N GLU A 29 -12.84 4.15 6.23
CA GLU A 29 -13.20 4.36 4.83
C GLU A 29 -12.05 5.08 4.12
N PRO A 30 -11.21 4.35 3.36
CA PRO A 30 -10.10 4.99 2.68
C PRO A 30 -10.56 5.94 1.59
N THR A 31 -9.85 7.04 1.43
CA THR A 31 -9.98 7.92 0.28
C THR A 31 -8.91 7.60 -0.76
N PHE A 32 -7.86 6.88 -0.35
CA PHE A 32 -6.72 6.59 -1.20
C PHE A 32 -6.20 5.19 -0.88
N ILE A 33 -6.05 4.36 -1.90
CA ILE A 33 -5.49 3.01 -1.76
C ILE A 33 -4.12 2.99 -2.43
N MET A 34 -3.11 2.63 -1.67
CA MET A 34 -1.75 2.48 -2.14
C MET A 34 -1.38 1.01 -2.08
N ALA A 35 -1.23 0.37 -3.24
CA ALA A 35 -0.83 -1.02 -3.32
C ALA A 35 0.66 -1.09 -3.60
N LEU A 36 1.36 -1.93 -2.83
CA LEU A 36 2.80 -2.08 -3.01
C LEU A 36 3.07 -3.11 -4.10
N TRP A 37 3.76 -2.70 -5.13
CA TRP A 37 4.23 -3.55 -6.19
C TRP A 37 5.32 -4.47 -5.63
N ARG A 38 5.30 -5.78 -5.90
CA ARG A 38 4.34 -6.39 -6.86
C ARG A 38 3.28 -7.24 -6.16
N GLY A 39 3.55 -7.79 -4.98
CA GLY A 39 2.64 -8.69 -4.28
C GLY A 39 1.33 -8.04 -3.86
N GLY A 40 1.34 -6.74 -3.57
CA GLY A 40 0.14 -6.00 -3.21
C GLY A 40 -0.77 -5.65 -4.38
N ALA A 41 -0.32 -5.82 -5.63
CA ALA A 41 -1.07 -5.39 -6.79
C ALA A 41 -2.43 -6.12 -6.94
N PRO A 42 -2.49 -7.46 -6.93
CA PRO A 42 -3.79 -8.13 -7.03
C PRO A 42 -4.68 -7.87 -5.82
N ILE A 43 -4.09 -7.72 -4.64
CA ILE A 43 -4.83 -7.41 -3.41
C ILE A 43 -5.41 -6.01 -3.50
N GLY A 44 -4.62 -5.04 -3.94
CA GLY A 44 -5.07 -3.66 -4.11
C GLY A 44 -6.21 -3.53 -5.09
N LEU A 45 -6.17 -4.28 -6.19
CA LEU A 45 -7.25 -4.30 -7.16
C LEU A 45 -8.54 -4.81 -6.54
N ALA A 46 -8.48 -5.92 -5.79
CA ALA A 46 -9.65 -6.48 -5.13
C ALA A 46 -10.21 -5.53 -4.07
N VAL A 47 -9.33 -4.90 -3.30
CA VAL A 47 -9.73 -3.94 -2.26
C VAL A 47 -10.42 -2.73 -2.88
N GLN A 48 -9.86 -2.21 -3.97
CA GLN A 48 -10.45 -1.07 -4.67
C GLN A 48 -11.83 -1.42 -5.22
N GLU A 49 -11.98 -2.60 -5.82
CA GLU A 49 -13.27 -3.06 -6.33
C GLU A 49 -14.30 -3.25 -5.21
N TYR A 50 -13.87 -3.75 -4.05
CA TYR A 50 -14.75 -3.90 -2.89
C TYR A 50 -15.30 -2.55 -2.45
N PHE A 51 -14.45 -1.54 -2.31
CA PHE A 51 -14.91 -0.21 -1.89
C PHE A 51 -15.77 0.45 -2.95
N ALA A 52 -15.48 0.24 -4.23
CA ALA A 52 -16.36 0.70 -5.30
C ALA A 52 -17.75 0.06 -5.21
N TYR A 53 -17.80 -1.23 -4.91
CA TYR A 53 -19.07 -1.93 -4.67
C TYR A 53 -19.85 -1.32 -3.50
N ARG A 54 -19.14 -0.86 -2.47
CA ARG A 54 -19.75 -0.16 -1.32
C ARG A 54 -20.06 1.31 -1.60
N GLU A 55 -19.88 1.75 -2.84
CA GLU A 55 -20.10 3.15 -3.26
C GLU A 55 -19.17 4.14 -2.54
N ILE A 56 -17.98 3.69 -2.19
CA ILE A 56 -16.92 4.53 -1.61
C ILE A 56 -15.90 4.79 -2.70
N GLU A 57 -15.80 6.05 -3.12
CA GLU A 57 -14.81 6.46 -4.12
C GLU A 57 -13.43 6.53 -3.49
N THR A 58 -12.47 5.94 -4.17
CA THR A 58 -11.08 5.98 -3.75
C THR A 58 -10.20 6.33 -4.95
N ASP A 59 -9.17 7.14 -4.70
CA ASP A 59 -8.05 7.21 -5.63
C ASP A 59 -7.09 6.08 -5.30
N HIS A 60 -6.25 5.68 -6.25
CA HIS A 60 -5.38 4.52 -6.03
C HIS A 60 -4.14 4.61 -6.90
N ILE A 61 -3.08 3.94 -6.45
CA ILE A 61 -1.82 3.87 -7.18
C ILE A 61 -1.05 2.62 -6.76
N LEU A 62 -0.25 2.10 -7.68
CA LEU A 62 0.78 1.10 -7.39
C LEU A 62 2.08 1.83 -7.09
N VAL A 63 2.71 1.49 -5.97
CA VAL A 63 3.97 2.09 -5.53
C VAL A 63 5.03 1.00 -5.48
N ARG A 64 6.19 1.29 -6.04
CA ARG A 64 7.32 0.36 -6.05
C ARG A 64 8.53 1.06 -5.46
N THR A 65 9.29 0.32 -4.66
CA THR A 65 10.56 0.81 -4.12
C THR A 65 11.72 0.11 -4.78
N SER A 66 12.82 0.81 -4.93
CA SER A 66 14.09 0.19 -5.26
C SER A 66 15.17 0.83 -4.39
N TYR A 67 16.16 0.02 -4.06
CA TYR A 67 17.31 0.47 -3.31
C TYR A 67 18.49 0.56 -4.26
N TYR A 68 19.21 1.67 -4.18
CA TYR A 68 20.46 1.73 -4.92
C TYR A 68 21.57 2.24 -4.01
N HIS A 69 22.77 1.73 -4.28
CA HIS A 69 23.93 2.05 -3.46
C HIS A 69 24.70 3.20 -4.06
N GLY A 70 25.05 4.19 -3.24
CA GLY A 70 25.96 5.24 -3.64
C GLY A 70 27.35 4.71 -3.93
N ILE A 71 28.21 5.58 -4.46
CA ILE A 71 29.58 5.23 -4.88
C ILE A 71 30.39 4.66 -3.72
N ASP A 72 30.12 5.05 -2.50
CA ASP A 72 30.83 4.61 -1.30
C ASP A 72 30.22 3.37 -0.64
N ASN A 73 29.14 2.82 -1.17
CA ASN A 73 28.42 1.64 -0.66
C ASN A 73 27.96 1.75 0.80
N GLN A 74 28.01 2.92 1.40
CA GLN A 74 27.65 3.10 2.80
C GLN A 74 26.26 3.67 2.99
N SER A 75 25.71 4.35 1.98
CA SER A 75 24.38 4.90 2.05
C SER A 75 23.45 4.14 1.09
N ARG A 76 22.33 3.67 1.62
CA ARG A 76 21.24 3.15 0.80
C ARG A 76 20.23 4.26 0.61
N GLU A 77 20.05 4.64 -0.63
CA GLU A 77 18.96 5.54 -0.98
C GLU A 77 17.79 4.71 -1.48
N VAL A 78 16.61 5.06 -1.01
CA VAL A 78 15.37 4.45 -1.45
C VAL A 78 14.75 5.33 -2.51
N GLN A 79 14.53 4.74 -3.68
CA GLN A 79 13.80 5.40 -4.75
C GLN A 79 12.37 4.85 -4.73
N ILE A 80 11.40 5.75 -4.72
CA ILE A 80 9.98 5.39 -4.66
C ILE A 80 9.31 5.82 -5.95
N TYR A 81 8.86 4.82 -6.71
CA TYR A 81 8.10 5.06 -7.93
C TYR A 81 6.64 5.27 -7.56
N GLY A 82 6.08 6.34 -7.99
CA GLY A 82 4.73 6.77 -7.63
C GLY A 82 4.72 7.91 -6.61
N LEU A 83 5.86 8.29 -6.04
CA LEU A 83 5.92 9.33 -5.03
C LEU A 83 5.44 10.68 -5.55
N ASN A 84 5.77 11.01 -6.81
CA ASN A 84 5.30 12.26 -7.41
C ASN A 84 3.78 12.32 -7.50
N TYR A 85 3.13 11.21 -7.82
CA TYR A 85 1.67 11.15 -7.83
C TYR A 85 1.11 11.38 -6.44
N LEU A 86 1.72 10.78 -5.42
CA LEU A 86 1.29 10.94 -4.03
C LEU A 86 1.44 12.40 -3.59
N VAL A 87 2.58 13.02 -3.92
CA VAL A 87 2.84 14.42 -3.56
C VAL A 87 1.81 15.34 -4.21
N LYS A 88 1.42 15.04 -5.45
CA LYS A 88 0.48 15.87 -6.19
C LYS A 88 -0.97 15.72 -5.69
N ASN A 89 -1.34 14.55 -5.23
CA ASN A 89 -2.76 14.21 -5.01
C ASN A 89 -3.16 14.04 -3.54
N LEU A 90 -2.23 13.75 -2.64
CA LEU A 90 -2.57 13.55 -1.23
C LEU A 90 -2.66 14.85 -0.46
N GLN A 91 -3.60 14.89 0.47
CA GLN A 91 -3.80 16.01 1.39
C GLN A 91 -3.96 15.47 2.81
N ALA A 92 -3.89 16.37 3.79
CA ALA A 92 -3.94 15.99 5.21
C ALA A 92 -5.25 15.28 5.59
N GLU A 93 -6.33 15.60 4.90
CA GLU A 93 -7.65 15.02 5.15
C GLU A 93 -7.79 13.62 4.59
N ASP A 94 -6.87 13.18 3.73
CA ASP A 94 -6.96 11.86 3.12
C ASP A 94 -6.76 10.76 4.15
N ARG A 95 -7.44 9.66 3.92
CA ARG A 95 -7.32 8.42 4.68
C ARG A 95 -6.71 7.38 3.76
N VAL A 96 -5.45 7.03 4.03
CA VAL A 96 -4.67 6.17 3.15
C VAL A 96 -4.67 4.75 3.68
N LEU A 97 -4.98 3.81 2.81
CA LEU A 97 -4.84 2.39 3.07
C LEU A 97 -3.69 1.85 2.22
N ILE A 98 -2.65 1.37 2.87
CA ILE A 98 -1.54 0.69 2.21
C ILE A 98 -1.81 -0.80 2.24
N VAL A 99 -1.77 -1.45 1.09
CA VAL A 99 -1.98 -2.90 1.00
C VAL A 99 -0.75 -3.59 0.43
N ASP A 100 -0.42 -4.74 1.00
CA ASP A 100 0.68 -5.58 0.57
C ASP A 100 0.30 -7.05 0.79
N ASP A 101 1.06 -7.96 0.20
CA ASP A 101 0.81 -9.39 0.34
C ASP A 101 1.30 -9.94 1.69
N VAL A 102 2.42 -9.44 2.18
CA VAL A 102 2.99 -9.84 3.47
C VAL A 102 3.55 -8.62 4.17
N TYR A 103 3.54 -8.68 5.49
CA TYR A 103 4.24 -7.71 6.33
C TYR A 103 5.48 -8.41 6.89
N ASP A 104 6.60 -8.26 6.20
CA ASP A 104 7.86 -8.87 6.62
C ASP A 104 8.48 -8.06 7.75
N THR A 105 9.44 -7.19 7.47
CA THR A 105 10.06 -6.34 8.51
C THR A 105 9.39 -4.98 8.64
N GLY A 106 8.51 -4.64 7.71
CA GLY A 106 7.90 -3.31 7.64
C GLY A 106 8.84 -2.23 7.12
N ARG A 107 10.07 -2.56 6.78
CA ARG A 107 11.07 -1.58 6.35
C ARG A 107 10.64 -0.81 5.10
N THR A 108 10.05 -1.52 4.14
CA THR A 108 9.59 -0.90 2.90
C THR A 108 8.48 0.12 3.20
N ILE A 109 7.53 -0.27 4.02
CA ILE A 109 6.41 0.60 4.40
C ILE A 109 6.92 1.81 5.19
N ILE A 110 7.82 1.59 6.13
CA ILE A 110 8.43 2.67 6.92
C ILE A 110 9.15 3.66 6.00
N SER A 111 9.95 3.15 5.05
CA SER A 111 10.66 4.00 4.09
C SER A 111 9.71 4.84 3.26
N ILE A 112 8.61 4.26 2.82
CA ILE A 112 7.59 4.97 2.04
C ILE A 112 6.96 6.07 2.90
N ILE A 113 6.56 5.76 4.12
CA ILE A 113 5.94 6.72 5.02
C ILE A 113 6.89 7.86 5.35
N GLU A 114 8.16 7.55 5.63
CA GLU A 114 9.18 8.58 5.90
C GLU A 114 9.37 9.51 4.70
N SER A 115 9.43 8.96 3.50
CA SER A 115 9.56 9.76 2.28
C SER A 115 8.32 10.62 2.04
N MET A 116 7.15 10.08 2.33
CA MET A 116 5.91 10.84 2.24
C MET A 116 5.90 12.00 3.23
N GLN A 117 6.29 11.75 4.48
CA GLN A 117 6.36 12.79 5.50
C GLN A 117 7.31 13.91 5.09
N ASP A 118 8.47 13.54 4.56
CA ASP A 118 9.47 14.51 4.11
C ASP A 118 8.97 15.37 2.96
N ARG A 119 8.25 14.79 2.02
CA ARG A 119 7.81 15.46 0.79
C ARG A 119 6.46 16.17 0.95
N LEU A 120 5.55 15.60 1.72
CA LEU A 120 4.20 16.13 1.88
C LEU A 120 4.08 17.17 2.98
N LYS A 121 4.88 17.06 4.02
CA LYS A 121 4.90 18.01 5.15
C LYS A 121 3.48 18.21 5.72
N LEU A 122 2.93 19.41 5.64
CA LEU A 122 1.60 19.71 6.17
C LEU A 122 0.48 18.97 5.44
N ASN A 123 0.74 18.51 4.22
CA ASN A 123 -0.23 17.72 3.46
C ASN A 123 -0.16 16.22 3.75
N MET A 124 0.73 15.80 4.66
CA MET A 124 0.80 14.39 5.03
C MET A 124 -0.53 13.92 5.62
N PRO A 125 -1.11 12.84 5.10
CA PRO A 125 -2.36 12.31 5.65
C PRO A 125 -2.23 11.99 7.13
N GLN A 126 -3.26 12.36 7.89
CA GLN A 126 -3.29 12.10 9.32
C GLN A 126 -3.60 10.64 9.63
N GLN A 127 -4.26 9.96 8.70
CA GLN A 127 -4.65 8.56 8.86
C GLN A 127 -4.01 7.73 7.77
N VAL A 128 -3.08 6.88 8.16
CA VAL A 128 -2.46 5.89 7.28
C VAL A 128 -2.55 4.55 7.98
N ARG A 129 -3.15 3.58 7.32
CA ARG A 129 -3.28 2.22 7.83
C ARG A 129 -2.72 1.22 6.83
N VAL A 130 -2.24 0.10 7.35
CA VAL A 130 -1.65 -0.97 6.55
C VAL A 130 -2.53 -2.20 6.71
N ALA A 131 -2.81 -2.86 5.60
CA ALA A 131 -3.57 -4.08 5.59
C ALA A 131 -2.85 -5.15 4.78
N VAL A 132 -2.75 -6.34 5.34
CA VAL A 132 -2.20 -7.54 4.68
C VAL A 132 -3.16 -8.70 4.94
N PRO A 133 -3.33 -9.60 3.95
CA PRO A 133 -4.21 -10.75 4.12
C PRO A 133 -3.72 -11.74 5.17
#